data_f7ff707cfecf0bce542396ffcf8807a1
#
_entry.id   f7ff707cfecf0bce542396ffcf8807a1
#
_cell.length_a   1.000
_cell.length_b   1.000
_cell.length_c   1.000
_cell.angle_alpha   90.00
_cell.angle_beta   90.00
_cell.angle_gamma   90.00
#
_symmetry.space_group_name_H-M   'P 1'
#
loop_
_entity.id
_entity.type
_entity.pdbx_description
1 polymer ?
#
loop_
_entity_poly.entity_id
_entity_poly.type
_entity_poly.pdbx_seq_one_letter_code
_entity_poly.pdbx_strand_id
1 'polypeptide(L)'
;MSISRLLFLIKILSPKDGHLALTAKENNMPQIIDTHGTFNFRDFGGYVTSTNRQIKSNLLFRCGSPDLIETDEAKNLQEKFAIRTIIDLRHPDELRPTRGALVPLVDNRYHLSVIDDSQSMKSNTAALDVAYGVGQSGPRYFSLLERGEAMWREVVRVILNPESYPILAHCTAGKDRTGLTAALLLELLGVDDDTIAEDYALSSRSADRLYDYLVEGLSLIHI
;
A
#
# COMPACT_ATOMS: atom_id res chain seq x y z
N MET A 1 15.24 14.29 -4.25
CA MET A 1 14.59 13.82 -5.49
C MET A 1 14.21 15.05 -6.32
N SER A 2 14.46 15.09 -7.62
CA SER A 2 14.05 16.22 -8.46
C SER A 2 12.54 16.17 -8.74
N ILE A 3 11.92 17.34 -8.91
CA ILE A 3 10.49 17.46 -9.28
C ILE A 3 10.18 16.69 -10.57
N SER A 4 11.12 16.72 -11.54
CA SER A 4 11.00 15.99 -12.81
C SER A 4 10.87 14.47 -12.60
N ARG A 5 11.61 13.91 -11.65
CA ARG A 5 11.58 12.47 -11.34
C ARG A 5 10.31 12.08 -10.59
N LEU A 6 9.82 12.96 -9.70
CA LEU A 6 8.54 12.81 -9.05
C LEU A 6 7.37 12.82 -10.05
N LEU A 7 7.38 13.74 -11.03
CA LEU A 7 6.40 13.81 -12.11
C LEU A 7 6.43 12.56 -13.00
N PHE A 8 7.61 11.99 -13.22
CA PHE A 8 7.78 10.77 -14.00
C PHE A 8 7.19 9.55 -13.28
N LEU A 9 7.46 9.38 -11.97
CA LEU A 9 6.84 8.33 -11.14
C LEU A 9 5.30 8.42 -11.14
N ILE A 10 4.76 9.63 -11.02
CA ILE A 10 3.32 9.88 -11.09
C ILE A 10 2.76 9.42 -12.45
N LYS A 11 3.47 9.67 -13.54
CA LYS A 11 3.06 9.26 -14.89
C LYS A 11 3.05 7.73 -15.04
N ILE A 12 4.03 7.04 -14.44
CA ILE A 12 4.10 5.57 -14.41
C ILE A 12 2.94 4.97 -13.63
N LEU A 13 2.61 5.57 -12.47
CA LEU A 13 1.53 5.12 -11.60
C LEU A 13 0.13 5.46 -12.11
N SER A 14 0.02 6.22 -13.21
CA SER A 14 -1.25 6.63 -13.83
C SER A 14 -1.27 6.34 -15.34
N PRO A 15 -1.18 5.08 -15.77
CA PRO A 15 -1.22 4.73 -17.19
C PRO A 15 -2.61 5.05 -17.77
N LYS A 16 -2.62 5.83 -18.86
CA LYS A 16 -3.86 6.15 -19.59
C LYS A 16 -4.37 4.98 -20.44
N ASP A 17 -3.52 4.00 -20.73
CA ASP A 17 -3.79 2.88 -21.62
C ASP A 17 -3.59 1.56 -20.87
N GLY A 18 -4.68 0.83 -20.65
CA GLY A 18 -4.83 -0.32 -19.76
C GLY A 18 -4.07 -1.61 -20.11
N HIS A 19 -2.93 -1.54 -20.76
CA HIS A 19 -2.08 -2.72 -21.00
C HIS A 19 -0.59 -2.38 -20.83
N LEU A 20 -0.09 -2.49 -19.57
CA LEU A 20 1.31 -2.84 -19.41
C LEU A 20 1.41 -4.34 -19.74
N ALA A 21 2.02 -4.69 -20.87
CA ALA A 21 2.39 -6.07 -21.16
C ALA A 21 3.43 -6.50 -20.13
N LEU A 22 3.06 -7.45 -19.27
CA LEU A 22 3.99 -8.10 -18.33
C LEU A 22 5.05 -8.80 -19.18
N THR A 23 6.24 -8.24 -19.25
CA THR A 23 7.38 -8.83 -19.92
C THR A 23 8.11 -9.81 -19.00
N ALA A 24 8.95 -10.69 -19.55
CA ALA A 24 9.58 -11.86 -18.93
C ALA A 24 10.47 -11.63 -17.67
N LYS A 25 10.34 -10.49 -16.99
CA LYS A 25 10.98 -10.22 -15.68
C LYS A 25 10.19 -10.76 -14.46
N GLU A 26 9.10 -11.52 -14.70
CA GLU A 26 8.21 -12.05 -13.65
C GLU A 26 8.92 -12.87 -12.55
N ASN A 27 10.13 -13.38 -12.82
CA ASN A 27 10.85 -14.27 -11.89
C ASN A 27 11.43 -13.58 -10.63
N ASN A 28 11.48 -12.24 -10.58
CA ASN A 28 12.04 -11.48 -9.44
C ASN A 28 11.00 -10.58 -8.73
N MET A 29 9.74 -10.60 -9.16
CA MET A 29 8.70 -9.81 -8.52
C MET A 29 8.17 -10.50 -7.27
N PRO A 30 7.96 -9.79 -6.15
CA PRO A 30 7.30 -10.35 -4.99
C PRO A 30 5.91 -10.86 -5.36
N GLN A 31 5.63 -12.09 -4.96
CA GLN A 31 4.30 -12.67 -5.17
C GLN A 31 3.30 -12.08 -4.18
N ILE A 32 2.06 -11.91 -4.63
CA ILE A 32 0.96 -11.64 -3.70
C ILE A 32 0.77 -12.89 -2.85
N ILE A 33 0.87 -12.73 -1.54
CA ILE A 33 0.68 -13.78 -0.56
C ILE A 33 -0.82 -13.86 -0.30
N ASP A 34 -1.39 -15.03 -0.48
CA ASP A 34 -2.80 -15.26 -0.17
C ASP A 34 -3.00 -15.20 1.35
N THR A 35 -3.99 -14.42 1.77
CA THR A 35 -4.29 -14.14 3.17
C THR A 35 -5.80 -14.04 3.36
N HIS A 36 -6.30 -14.47 4.52
CA HIS A 36 -7.70 -14.27 4.90
C HIS A 36 -7.89 -12.94 5.64
N GLY A 37 -8.92 -12.19 5.26
CA GLY A 37 -9.28 -10.92 5.92
C GLY A 37 -8.43 -9.70 5.53
N THR A 38 -7.48 -9.86 4.60
CA THR A 38 -6.82 -8.76 3.88
C THR A 38 -6.50 -9.18 2.44
N PHE A 39 -5.98 -8.27 1.65
CA PHE A 39 -5.67 -8.50 0.23
C PHE A 39 -4.46 -7.67 -0.18
N ASN A 40 -3.93 -7.93 -1.37
CA ASN A 40 -2.76 -7.24 -1.91
C ASN A 40 -1.52 -7.34 -0.99
N PHE A 41 -1.46 -8.40 -0.16
CA PHE A 41 -0.38 -8.61 0.81
C PHE A 41 0.87 -9.11 0.09
N ARG A 42 1.98 -8.41 0.22
CA ARG A 42 3.28 -8.80 -0.33
C ARG A 42 4.46 -8.10 0.33
N ASP A 43 5.65 -8.66 0.10
CA ASP A 43 6.94 -8.09 0.52
C ASP A 43 7.33 -6.92 -0.40
N PHE A 44 8.09 -5.98 0.11
CA PHE A 44 8.83 -4.98 -0.67
C PHE A 44 10.23 -5.46 -1.06
N GLY A 45 10.70 -6.57 -0.51
CA GLY A 45 12.02 -7.13 -0.77
C GLY A 45 12.11 -7.93 -2.06
N GLY A 46 13.31 -8.37 -2.39
CA GLY A 46 13.59 -9.19 -3.56
C GLY A 46 13.98 -8.40 -4.81
N TYR A 47 13.63 -7.14 -4.94
CA TYR A 47 13.98 -6.30 -6.09
C TYR A 47 15.48 -6.07 -6.21
N VAL A 48 15.96 -5.99 -7.44
CA VAL A 48 17.36 -5.67 -7.76
C VAL A 48 17.48 -4.18 -8.05
N THR A 49 18.46 -3.53 -7.43
CA THR A 49 18.75 -2.09 -7.63
C THR A 49 19.65 -1.87 -8.85
N SER A 50 19.75 -0.62 -9.31
CA SER A 50 20.66 -0.19 -10.39
C SER A 50 22.15 -0.48 -10.12
N THR A 51 22.50 -0.69 -8.84
CA THR A 51 23.87 -1.10 -8.43
C THR A 51 24.02 -2.61 -8.26
N ASN A 52 23.08 -3.39 -8.79
CA ASN A 52 23.03 -4.84 -8.71
C ASN A 52 23.01 -5.39 -7.28
N ARG A 53 22.42 -4.66 -6.35
CA ARG A 53 22.18 -5.12 -4.98
C ARG A 53 20.71 -5.56 -4.87
N GLN A 54 20.44 -6.57 -4.07
CA GLN A 54 19.08 -7.03 -3.81
C GLN A 54 18.53 -6.41 -2.51
N ILE A 55 17.29 -5.92 -2.56
CA ILE A 55 16.57 -5.45 -1.37
C ILE A 55 16.24 -6.67 -0.50
N LYS A 56 16.54 -6.57 0.79
CA LYS A 56 16.27 -7.65 1.75
C LYS A 56 14.77 -7.91 1.87
N SER A 57 14.41 -9.19 1.83
CA SER A 57 13.03 -9.65 2.04
C SER A 57 12.69 -9.78 3.51
N ASN A 58 11.39 -9.88 3.81
CA ASN A 58 10.80 -10.08 5.13
C ASN A 58 11.08 -8.93 6.12
N LEU A 59 11.30 -7.72 5.63
CA LEU A 59 11.49 -6.53 6.45
C LEU A 59 10.34 -5.54 6.31
N LEU A 60 9.82 -5.36 5.11
CA LEU A 60 8.78 -4.38 4.85
C LEU A 60 7.71 -5.00 3.96
N PHE A 61 6.49 -4.99 4.45
CA PHE A 61 5.31 -5.56 3.79
C PHE A 61 4.30 -4.48 3.46
N ARG A 62 3.42 -4.78 2.50
CA ARG A 62 2.26 -3.96 2.16
C ARG A 62 1.01 -4.81 2.02
N CYS A 63 -0.16 -4.22 2.33
CA CYS A 63 -1.46 -4.85 2.08
C CYS A 63 -2.58 -3.82 1.89
N GLY A 64 -3.78 -4.29 1.64
CA GLY A 64 -5.03 -3.57 1.85
C GLY A 64 -5.39 -3.48 3.33
N SER A 65 -6.62 -3.06 3.65
CA SER A 65 -7.06 -2.98 5.04
C SER A 65 -6.95 -4.33 5.75
N PRO A 66 -6.33 -4.39 6.95
CA PRO A 66 -6.26 -5.61 7.76
C PRO A 66 -7.46 -5.79 8.69
N ASP A 67 -8.51 -4.97 8.55
CA ASP A 67 -9.61 -4.88 9.52
C ASP A 67 -10.44 -6.16 9.64
N LEU A 68 -10.41 -7.05 8.63
CA LEU A 68 -11.13 -8.32 8.62
C LEU A 68 -10.24 -9.54 8.93
N ILE A 69 -8.98 -9.32 9.31
CA ILE A 69 -8.10 -10.42 9.74
C ILE A 69 -8.61 -10.97 11.07
N GLU A 70 -8.97 -12.25 11.06
CA GLU A 70 -9.40 -12.98 12.25
C GLU A 70 -8.22 -13.52 13.07
N THR A 71 -8.51 -14.02 14.27
CA THR A 71 -7.49 -14.40 15.27
C THR A 71 -6.50 -15.44 14.75
N ASP A 72 -6.97 -16.47 14.05
CA ASP A 72 -6.08 -17.54 13.60
C ASP A 72 -5.17 -17.09 12.48
N GLU A 73 -5.69 -16.31 11.53
CA GLU A 73 -4.87 -15.71 10.48
C GLU A 73 -3.87 -14.70 11.03
N ALA A 74 -4.26 -13.91 12.03
CA ALA A 74 -3.35 -12.98 12.69
C ALA A 74 -2.17 -13.70 13.35
N LYS A 75 -2.41 -14.83 14.01
CA LYS A 75 -1.35 -15.67 14.58
C LYS A 75 -0.44 -16.25 13.50
N ASN A 76 -1.02 -16.79 12.41
CA ASN A 76 -0.27 -17.33 11.29
C ASN A 76 0.66 -16.26 10.67
N LEU A 77 0.16 -15.04 10.47
CA LEU A 77 0.96 -13.93 9.94
C LEU A 77 2.08 -13.52 10.92
N GLN A 78 1.82 -13.52 12.23
CA GLN A 78 2.83 -13.22 13.23
C GLN A 78 3.89 -14.33 13.35
N GLU A 79 3.50 -15.58 13.32
CA GLU A 79 4.45 -16.71 13.31
C GLU A 79 5.36 -16.67 12.06
N LYS A 80 4.79 -16.32 10.92
CA LYS A 80 5.52 -16.33 9.64
C LYS A 80 6.38 -15.11 9.42
N PHE A 81 5.90 -13.91 9.79
CA PHE A 81 6.53 -12.65 9.40
C PHE A 81 7.00 -11.80 10.58
N ALA A 82 6.62 -12.13 11.81
CA ALA A 82 6.99 -11.43 13.04
C ALA A 82 6.76 -9.88 12.92
N ILE A 83 5.64 -9.46 12.35
CA ILE A 83 5.32 -8.05 12.10
C ILE A 83 5.37 -7.28 13.42
N ARG A 84 6.25 -6.31 13.51
CA ARG A 84 6.47 -5.51 14.72
C ARG A 84 5.76 -4.17 14.70
N THR A 85 5.64 -3.59 13.51
CA THR A 85 5.09 -2.25 13.33
C THR A 85 4.03 -2.23 12.23
N ILE A 86 2.91 -1.56 12.50
CA ILE A 86 1.91 -1.23 11.48
C ILE A 86 1.91 0.27 11.23
N ILE A 87 1.94 0.66 9.94
CA ILE A 87 1.72 2.04 9.46
C ILE A 87 0.38 2.07 8.73
N ASP A 88 -0.61 2.72 9.32
CA ASP A 88 -1.94 2.94 8.74
C ASP A 88 -2.01 4.32 8.08
N LEU A 89 -2.14 4.35 6.75
CA LEU A 89 -2.14 5.57 5.93
C LEU A 89 -3.55 6.11 5.65
N ARG A 90 -4.59 5.53 6.24
CA ARG A 90 -5.98 5.87 5.98
C ARG A 90 -6.38 7.18 6.64
N HIS A 91 -7.39 7.84 6.04
CA HIS A 91 -8.09 8.93 6.71
C HIS A 91 -8.89 8.37 7.92
N PRO A 92 -9.08 9.14 9.02
CA PRO A 92 -9.90 8.71 10.14
C PRO A 92 -11.29 8.20 9.76
N ASP A 93 -11.94 8.81 8.77
CA ASP A 93 -13.27 8.42 8.29
C ASP A 93 -13.31 7.05 7.58
N GLU A 94 -12.15 6.48 7.22
CA GLU A 94 -12.03 5.16 6.59
C GLU A 94 -11.87 4.04 7.62
N LEU A 95 -11.73 4.39 8.90
CA LEU A 95 -11.43 3.43 9.94
C LEU A 95 -12.72 2.70 10.36
N ARG A 96 -12.70 1.38 10.33
CA ARG A 96 -13.78 0.55 10.87
C ARG A 96 -13.73 0.52 12.41
N PRO A 97 -14.87 0.26 13.08
CA PRO A 97 -14.90 0.04 14.54
C PRO A 97 -13.96 -1.08 14.98
N THR A 98 -13.89 -2.17 14.20
CA THR A 98 -12.94 -3.28 14.37
C THR A 98 -11.69 -3.03 13.55
N ARG A 99 -10.53 -3.24 14.13
CA ARG A 99 -9.21 -3.04 13.48
C ARG A 99 -8.54 -4.36 13.08
N GLY A 100 -9.28 -5.48 13.10
CA GLY A 100 -8.76 -6.82 12.88
C GLY A 100 -7.86 -7.33 14.03
N ALA A 101 -7.68 -8.64 14.06
CA ALA A 101 -6.95 -9.30 15.13
C ALA A 101 -5.42 -9.16 15.04
N LEU A 102 -4.86 -8.72 13.92
CA LEU A 102 -3.42 -8.51 13.77
C LEU A 102 -2.94 -7.25 14.51
N VAL A 103 -3.74 -6.18 14.50
CA VAL A 103 -3.36 -4.88 15.07
C VAL A 103 -3.01 -4.95 16.56
N PRO A 104 -3.72 -5.69 17.44
CA PRO A 104 -3.32 -5.83 18.84
C PRO A 104 -2.06 -6.66 19.09
N LEU A 105 -1.58 -7.44 18.11
CA LEU A 105 -0.42 -8.32 18.25
C LEU A 105 0.93 -7.66 17.94
N VAL A 106 0.93 -6.41 17.44
CA VAL A 106 2.16 -5.70 17.08
C VAL A 106 2.61 -4.73 18.18
N ASP A 107 3.93 -4.48 18.26
CA ASP A 107 4.52 -3.59 19.29
C ASP A 107 4.18 -2.12 19.03
N ASN A 108 4.22 -1.70 17.75
CA ASN A 108 4.10 -0.30 17.35
C ASN A 108 2.98 -0.09 16.33
N ARG A 109 2.23 1.00 16.50
CA ARG A 109 1.14 1.38 15.59
C ARG A 109 1.22 2.87 15.32
N TYR A 110 1.37 3.20 14.04
CA TYR A 110 1.39 4.58 13.58
C TYR A 110 0.21 4.81 12.65
N HIS A 111 -0.69 5.72 13.06
CA HIS A 111 -1.76 6.19 12.19
C HIS A 111 -1.30 7.51 11.56
N LEU A 112 -0.86 7.43 10.30
CA LEU A 112 -0.25 8.53 9.55
C LEU A 112 -1.09 8.83 8.31
N SER A 113 -2.22 9.53 8.50
CA SER A 113 -3.11 9.90 7.41
C SER A 113 -2.42 10.84 6.43
N VAL A 114 -2.28 10.40 5.18
CA VAL A 114 -1.67 11.20 4.10
C VAL A 114 -2.68 11.99 3.27
N ILE A 115 -3.93 12.02 3.71
CA ILE A 115 -5.00 12.83 3.13
C ILE A 115 -5.34 13.94 4.13
N ASP A 116 -5.41 15.19 3.66
CA ASP A 116 -5.86 16.28 4.50
C ASP A 116 -7.40 16.25 4.73
N ASP A 117 -7.86 16.88 5.80
CA ASP A 117 -9.27 16.93 6.21
C ASP A 117 -10.21 17.56 5.15
N SER A 118 -9.66 18.30 4.18
CA SER A 118 -10.43 18.93 3.10
C SER A 118 -10.96 17.93 2.07
N GLN A 119 -10.44 16.69 2.08
CA GLN A 119 -10.77 15.61 1.15
C GLN A 119 -11.51 14.44 1.82
N SER A 120 -12.27 14.70 2.87
CA SER A 120 -13.15 13.71 3.50
C SER A 120 -13.88 12.88 2.43
N MET A 121 -13.65 11.57 2.39
CA MET A 121 -14.23 10.63 1.43
C MET A 121 -15.72 10.39 1.71
N LYS A 122 -16.53 11.46 1.73
CA LYS A 122 -17.98 11.37 1.99
C LYS A 122 -18.81 10.77 0.85
N SER A 123 -18.19 10.33 -0.26
CA SER A 123 -18.92 9.68 -1.35
C SER A 123 -18.49 8.23 -1.55
N ASN A 124 -19.43 7.30 -1.44
CA ASN A 124 -19.24 5.88 -1.77
C ASN A 124 -18.76 5.65 -3.21
N THR A 125 -19.02 6.61 -4.12
CA THR A 125 -18.54 6.59 -5.51
C THR A 125 -17.04 6.73 -5.61
N ALA A 126 -16.38 7.52 -4.74
CA ALA A 126 -14.93 7.66 -4.75
C ALA A 126 -14.21 6.36 -4.38
N ALA A 127 -14.80 5.51 -3.52
CA ALA A 127 -14.23 4.21 -3.18
C ALA A 127 -14.32 3.22 -4.36
N LEU A 128 -15.42 3.24 -5.11
CA LEU A 128 -15.59 2.43 -6.32
C LEU A 128 -14.66 2.90 -7.45
N ASP A 129 -14.51 4.21 -7.65
CA ASP A 129 -13.56 4.78 -8.61
C ASP A 129 -12.11 4.33 -8.31
N VAL A 130 -11.75 4.21 -7.02
CA VAL A 130 -10.47 3.66 -6.58
C VAL A 130 -10.36 2.18 -6.93
N ALA A 131 -11.40 1.38 -6.68
CA ALA A 131 -11.41 -0.06 -6.95
C ALA A 131 -11.20 -0.38 -8.44
N TYR A 132 -11.89 0.36 -9.30
CA TYR A 132 -11.87 0.11 -10.75
C TYR A 132 -10.84 0.96 -11.52
N GLY A 133 -10.03 1.78 -10.84
CA GLY A 133 -9.03 2.62 -11.48
C GLY A 133 -9.59 3.78 -12.31
N VAL A 134 -10.90 4.04 -12.23
CA VAL A 134 -11.55 5.13 -12.94
C VAL A 134 -11.18 6.45 -12.28
N GLY A 135 -10.68 7.41 -13.04
CA GLY A 135 -10.37 8.77 -12.55
C GLY A 135 -9.02 8.90 -11.82
N GLN A 136 -8.19 7.87 -11.75
CA GLN A 136 -6.84 7.98 -11.17
C GLN A 136 -5.93 8.75 -12.14
N SER A 137 -5.75 10.03 -11.88
CA SER A 137 -4.89 10.89 -12.71
C SER A 137 -3.61 11.25 -11.98
N GLY A 138 -2.52 11.45 -12.73
CA GLY A 138 -1.26 11.97 -12.20
C GLY A 138 -1.42 13.19 -11.27
N PRO A 139 -2.30 14.17 -11.56
CA PRO A 139 -2.58 15.29 -10.67
C PRO A 139 -3.05 14.90 -9.26
N ARG A 140 -3.81 13.81 -9.10
CA ARG A 140 -4.23 13.34 -7.78
C ARG A 140 -3.05 12.81 -6.96
N TYR A 141 -2.17 12.02 -7.54
CA TYR A 141 -0.97 11.53 -6.84
C TYR A 141 -0.01 12.66 -6.50
N PHE A 142 0.13 13.63 -7.40
CA PHE A 142 0.92 14.83 -7.11
C PHE A 142 0.35 15.59 -5.90
N SER A 143 -0.96 15.81 -5.87
CA SER A 143 -1.63 16.45 -4.73
C SER A 143 -1.45 15.66 -3.42
N LEU A 144 -1.52 14.31 -3.45
CA LEU A 144 -1.26 13.48 -2.27
C LEU A 144 0.18 13.65 -1.76
N LEU A 145 1.15 13.76 -2.65
CA LEU A 145 2.54 13.95 -2.30
C LEU A 145 2.82 15.34 -1.71
N GLU A 146 2.30 16.39 -2.35
CA GLU A 146 2.51 17.77 -1.88
C GLU A 146 1.83 18.02 -0.53
N ARG A 147 0.54 17.69 -0.41
CA ARG A 147 -0.25 17.95 0.80
C ARG A 147 0.12 17.01 1.94
N GLY A 148 0.55 15.81 1.63
CA GLY A 148 0.98 14.80 2.59
C GLY A 148 2.44 14.93 3.03
N GLU A 149 3.20 15.96 2.65
CA GLU A 149 4.64 16.05 2.90
C GLU A 149 5.03 15.78 4.36
N ALA A 150 4.32 16.39 5.31
CA ALA A 150 4.59 16.21 6.72
C ALA A 150 4.40 14.74 7.16
N MET A 151 3.32 14.08 6.69
CA MET A 151 3.04 12.69 6.99
C MET A 151 4.02 11.74 6.29
N TRP A 152 4.41 12.02 5.04
CA TRP A 152 5.46 11.25 4.35
C TRP A 152 6.79 11.30 5.08
N ARG A 153 7.15 12.43 5.68
CA ARG A 153 8.35 12.54 6.53
C ARG A 153 8.27 11.63 7.75
N GLU A 154 7.09 11.53 8.40
CA GLU A 154 6.90 10.62 9.53
C GLU A 154 6.94 9.15 9.09
N VAL A 155 6.35 8.79 7.96
CA VAL A 155 6.46 7.44 7.37
C VAL A 155 7.93 7.07 7.17
N VAL A 156 8.72 7.97 6.58
CA VAL A 156 10.16 7.77 6.37
C VAL A 156 10.90 7.62 7.71
N ARG A 157 10.57 8.41 8.74
CA ARG A 157 11.19 8.27 10.07
C ARG A 157 10.95 6.90 10.68
N VAL A 158 9.71 6.38 10.59
CA VAL A 158 9.40 5.03 11.08
C VAL A 158 10.21 3.98 10.33
N ILE A 159 10.32 4.11 9.01
CA ILE A 159 11.06 3.18 8.15
C ILE A 159 12.59 3.26 8.39
N LEU A 160 13.12 4.44 8.70
CA LEU A 160 14.55 4.60 9.00
C LEU A 160 14.94 4.09 10.40
N ASN A 161 13.97 3.79 11.28
CA ASN A 161 14.25 3.24 12.60
C ASN A 161 14.42 1.71 12.53
N PRO A 162 15.61 1.16 12.78
CA PRO A 162 15.85 -0.28 12.74
C PRO A 162 14.96 -1.10 13.70
N GLU A 163 14.56 -0.51 14.82
CA GLU A 163 13.70 -1.14 15.81
C GLU A 163 12.23 -1.28 15.37
N SER A 164 11.86 -0.65 14.24
CA SER A 164 10.50 -0.75 13.71
C SER A 164 10.25 -2.05 12.95
N TYR A 165 11.28 -2.76 12.52
CA TYR A 165 11.16 -3.89 11.61
C TYR A 165 10.80 -5.22 12.30
N PRO A 166 10.03 -6.10 11.63
CA PRO A 166 9.38 -5.94 10.31
C PRO A 166 8.18 -5.00 10.34
N ILE A 167 7.98 -4.25 9.26
CA ILE A 167 6.93 -3.23 9.11
C ILE A 167 5.86 -3.70 8.13
N LEU A 168 4.58 -3.47 8.44
CA LEU A 168 3.45 -3.58 7.52
C LEU A 168 2.86 -2.20 7.26
N ALA A 169 2.94 -1.70 6.02
CA ALA A 169 2.30 -0.46 5.60
C ALA A 169 1.00 -0.75 4.83
N HIS A 170 -0.10 -0.06 5.17
CA HIS A 170 -1.37 -0.25 4.50
C HIS A 170 -2.20 1.04 4.37
N CYS A 171 -3.14 1.01 3.44
CA CYS A 171 -4.30 1.91 3.39
C CYS A 171 -5.57 1.09 3.23
N THR A 172 -6.61 1.58 2.60
CA THR A 172 -7.84 0.79 2.35
C THR A 172 -7.61 -0.25 1.26
N ALA A 173 -7.21 0.17 0.05
CA ALA A 173 -6.97 -0.73 -1.08
C ALA A 173 -5.55 -1.35 -1.11
N GLY A 174 -4.60 -0.81 -0.33
CA GLY A 174 -3.19 -1.16 -0.48
C GLY A 174 -2.58 -0.75 -1.83
N LYS A 175 -3.27 0.10 -2.60
CA LYS A 175 -2.94 0.48 -3.98
C LYS A 175 -2.34 1.88 -4.05
N ASP A 176 -3.10 2.93 -3.74
CA ASP A 176 -2.71 4.32 -4.03
C ASP A 176 -1.71 4.86 -3.00
N ARG A 177 -2.11 5.15 -1.77
CA ARG A 177 -1.22 5.67 -0.71
C ARG A 177 -0.09 4.70 -0.39
N THR A 178 -0.42 3.43 -0.26
CA THR A 178 0.56 2.35 -0.06
C THR A 178 1.45 2.18 -1.29
N GLY A 179 0.90 2.31 -2.49
CA GLY A 179 1.65 2.27 -3.75
C GLY A 179 2.61 3.44 -3.90
N LEU A 180 2.20 4.66 -3.51
CA LEU A 180 3.10 5.82 -3.46
C LEU A 180 4.23 5.62 -2.44
N THR A 181 3.94 5.06 -1.26
CA THR A 181 4.97 4.70 -0.27
C THR A 181 5.97 3.71 -0.88
N ALA A 182 5.47 2.66 -1.55
CA ALA A 182 6.31 1.68 -2.22
C ALA A 182 7.18 2.33 -3.30
N ALA A 183 6.58 3.10 -4.20
CA ALA A 183 7.29 3.74 -5.29
C ALA A 183 8.39 4.68 -4.81
N LEU A 184 8.11 5.50 -3.79
CA LEU A 184 9.10 6.40 -3.20
C LEU A 184 10.29 5.63 -2.59
N LEU A 185 10.01 4.54 -1.87
CA LEU A 185 11.06 3.73 -1.24
C LEU A 185 11.89 2.96 -2.26
N LEU A 186 11.26 2.32 -3.24
CA LEU A 186 11.95 1.58 -4.30
C LEU A 186 12.82 2.51 -5.14
N GLU A 187 12.33 3.71 -5.46
CA GLU A 187 13.11 4.75 -6.14
C GLU A 187 14.33 5.20 -5.29
N LEU A 188 14.15 5.46 -4.00
CA LEU A 188 15.24 5.84 -3.09
C LEU A 188 16.29 4.73 -2.96
N LEU A 189 15.87 3.47 -3.07
CA LEU A 189 16.76 2.30 -3.05
C LEU A 189 17.41 2.03 -4.40
N GLY A 190 17.02 2.74 -5.45
CA GLY A 190 17.61 2.65 -6.79
C GLY A 190 17.06 1.51 -7.64
N VAL A 191 15.81 1.10 -7.42
CA VAL A 191 15.08 0.19 -8.31
C VAL A 191 14.69 0.95 -9.59
N ASP A 192 14.69 0.29 -10.72
CA ASP A 192 14.34 0.92 -12.01
C ASP A 192 12.83 1.20 -12.11
N ASP A 193 12.49 2.19 -12.93
CA ASP A 193 11.14 2.72 -13.07
C ASP A 193 10.15 1.69 -13.62
N ASP A 194 10.58 0.82 -14.53
CA ASP A 194 9.74 -0.24 -15.10
C ASP A 194 9.36 -1.26 -14.02
N THR A 195 10.32 -1.66 -13.17
CA THR A 195 10.08 -2.56 -12.03
C THR A 195 9.15 -1.92 -11.01
N ILE A 196 9.27 -0.61 -10.73
CA ILE A 196 8.35 0.12 -9.85
C ILE A 196 6.92 0.13 -10.43
N ALA A 197 6.78 0.35 -11.73
CA ALA A 197 5.49 0.33 -12.41
C ALA A 197 4.86 -1.06 -12.38
N GLU A 198 5.65 -2.12 -12.58
CA GLU A 198 5.21 -3.52 -12.50
C GLU A 198 4.72 -3.85 -11.08
N ASP A 199 5.46 -3.47 -10.02
CA ASP A 199 4.98 -3.65 -8.63
C ASP A 199 3.63 -2.96 -8.41
N TYR A 200 3.49 -1.71 -8.86
CA TYR A 200 2.23 -0.99 -8.72
C TYR A 200 1.09 -1.72 -9.45
N ALA A 201 1.33 -2.22 -10.67
CA ALA A 201 0.36 -2.92 -11.49
C ALA A 201 -0.13 -4.23 -10.85
N LEU A 202 0.67 -4.91 -10.01
CA LEU A 202 0.25 -6.09 -9.25
C LEU A 202 -0.99 -5.83 -8.39
N SER A 203 -1.21 -4.59 -7.96
CA SER A 203 -2.37 -4.23 -7.14
C SER A 203 -3.70 -4.44 -7.86
N SER A 204 -3.73 -4.47 -9.19
CA SER A 204 -4.94 -4.77 -9.98
C SER A 204 -5.43 -6.20 -9.78
N ARG A 205 -4.55 -7.14 -9.43
CA ARG A 205 -4.90 -8.55 -9.15
C ARG A 205 -5.76 -8.72 -7.90
N SER A 206 -5.88 -7.68 -7.08
CA SER A 206 -6.69 -7.70 -5.85
C SER A 206 -7.99 -6.89 -5.97
N ALA A 207 -8.40 -6.50 -7.18
CA ALA A 207 -9.58 -5.65 -7.39
C ALA A 207 -10.88 -6.30 -6.89
N ASP A 208 -11.09 -7.59 -7.18
CA ASP A 208 -12.29 -8.33 -6.76
C ASP A 208 -12.36 -8.41 -5.22
N ARG A 209 -11.26 -8.72 -4.56
CA ARG A 209 -11.18 -8.77 -3.08
C ARG A 209 -11.40 -7.40 -2.43
N LEU A 210 -10.94 -6.33 -3.08
CA LEU A 210 -11.25 -4.97 -2.64
C LEU A 210 -12.75 -4.68 -2.77
N TYR A 211 -13.37 -5.09 -3.86
CA TYR A 211 -14.82 -4.95 -4.06
C TYR A 211 -15.60 -5.65 -2.94
N ASP A 212 -15.28 -6.92 -2.67
CA ASP A 212 -15.91 -7.70 -1.61
C ASP A 212 -15.78 -7.02 -0.25
N TYR A 213 -14.58 -6.52 0.08
CA TYR A 213 -14.32 -5.76 1.31
C TYR A 213 -15.21 -4.51 1.43
N LEU A 214 -15.39 -3.77 0.33
CA LEU A 214 -16.23 -2.55 0.32
C LEU A 214 -17.70 -2.89 0.48
N VAL A 215 -18.19 -3.94 -0.19
CA VAL A 215 -19.59 -4.40 -0.10
C VAL A 215 -19.92 -4.88 1.32
N GLU A 216 -19.03 -5.65 1.94
CA GLU A 216 -19.18 -6.07 3.33
C GLU A 216 -19.26 -4.89 4.29
N GLY A 217 -18.42 -3.87 4.08
CA GLY A 217 -18.46 -2.62 4.86
C GLY A 217 -19.79 -1.87 4.73
N LEU A 218 -20.40 -1.88 3.54
CA LEU A 218 -21.71 -1.26 3.31
C LEU A 218 -22.83 -2.03 4.01
N SER A 219 -22.75 -3.36 4.06
CA SER A 219 -23.74 -4.20 4.75
C SER A 219 -23.78 -3.91 6.26
N LEU A 220 -22.65 -3.57 6.88
CA LEU A 220 -22.57 -3.25 8.30
C LEU A 220 -23.19 -1.89 8.66
N ILE A 221 -23.41 -1.00 7.67
CA ILE A 221 -24.01 0.33 7.88
C ILE A 221 -25.54 0.27 7.76
N HIS A 222 -26.08 -0.78 7.15
CA HIS A 222 -27.53 -0.92 6.85
C HIS A 222 -28.29 -1.86 7.80
N ILE A 223 -27.69 -2.28 8.91
CA ILE A 223 -28.37 -3.09 9.95
C ILE A 223 -28.83 -2.19 11.09
#